data_c1f0d7b83e6a266ab35bbec9697168a3
#
_entry.id   c1f0d7b83e6a266ab35bbec9697168a3
#
_cell.length_a   1.000
_cell.length_b   1.000
_cell.length_c   1.000
_cell.angle_alpha   90.00
_cell.angle_beta   90.00
_cell.angle_gamma   90.00
#
_symmetry.space_group_name_H-M   'P 1'
#
loop_
_entity.id
_entity.type
_entity.pdbx_description
1 polymer ?
#
loop_
_entity_poly.entity_id
_entity_poly.type
_entity_poly.pdbx_seq_one_letter_code
_entity_poly.pdbx_strand_id
1 'polypeptide(L)'
;MLKEHNVAVFFEEEGINTLEMSGELLLTILSSVAQQESENTSTHVKLGLKMKKERGELIGFGGCLGYTYNPEDNTLTINEQEAEIVRLIYEKYLEGFGAESISRQLTKLGIKTPKGKAVWCETTVRKILKNEKYKGDVLQGKTFTIDPISHKRLSNMGEEDKYYISNHHEAIIDEETFEKVQQIMKERNGGRSASRKVGN
;
A
#
# COMPACT_ATOMS: atom_id res chain seq x y z
N MET A 1 -4.28 -28.85 -29.90
CA MET A 1 -5.55 -28.44 -29.24
C MET A 1 -6.63 -29.51 -29.49
N LEU A 2 -7.67 -29.66 -28.58
CA LEU A 2 -8.66 -30.74 -28.70
C LEU A 2 -9.34 -30.80 -30.07
N LYS A 3 -9.63 -29.65 -30.67
CA LYS A 3 -10.21 -29.52 -32.03
C LYS A 3 -9.33 -30.13 -33.15
N GLU A 4 -7.99 -30.04 -33.03
CA GLU A 4 -7.05 -30.64 -33.99
C GLU A 4 -7.09 -32.17 -33.92
N HIS A 5 -7.50 -32.71 -32.80
CA HIS A 5 -7.69 -34.15 -32.58
C HIS A 5 -9.16 -34.59 -32.76
N ASN A 6 -10.03 -33.72 -33.30
CA ASN A 6 -11.44 -33.99 -33.57
C ASN A 6 -12.22 -34.39 -32.28
N VAL A 7 -11.80 -33.85 -31.12
CA VAL A 7 -12.46 -34.09 -29.84
C VAL A 7 -13.45 -32.97 -29.53
N ALA A 8 -14.74 -33.31 -29.45
CA ALA A 8 -15.80 -32.40 -29.08
C ALA A 8 -15.79 -32.13 -27.57
N VAL A 9 -16.00 -30.85 -27.19
CA VAL A 9 -16.40 -30.48 -25.84
C VAL A 9 -17.82 -29.98 -25.90
N PHE A 10 -18.70 -30.59 -25.11
CA PHE A 10 -20.11 -30.22 -25.02
C PHE A 10 -20.38 -29.50 -23.71
N PHE A 11 -20.83 -28.25 -23.76
CA PHE A 11 -21.27 -27.47 -22.62
C PHE A 11 -22.76 -27.70 -22.42
N GLU A 12 -23.13 -28.47 -21.39
CA GLU A 12 -24.51 -28.94 -21.19
C GLU A 12 -25.49 -27.82 -20.88
N GLU A 13 -25.07 -26.82 -20.06
CA GLU A 13 -25.93 -25.71 -19.66
C GLU A 13 -26.26 -24.77 -20.82
N GLU A 14 -25.27 -24.50 -21.68
CA GLU A 14 -25.42 -23.61 -22.84
C GLU A 14 -25.81 -24.33 -24.12
N GLY A 15 -25.82 -25.67 -24.10
CA GLY A 15 -26.13 -26.50 -25.27
C GLY A 15 -25.13 -26.35 -26.44
N ILE A 16 -23.87 -26.06 -26.14
CA ILE A 16 -22.86 -25.71 -27.14
C ILE A 16 -21.95 -26.90 -27.43
N ASN A 17 -21.76 -27.21 -28.72
CA ASN A 17 -20.77 -28.17 -29.21
C ASN A 17 -19.61 -27.45 -29.91
N THR A 18 -18.39 -27.64 -29.42
CA THR A 18 -17.20 -26.93 -29.95
C THR A 18 -16.75 -27.37 -31.35
N LEU A 19 -17.25 -28.48 -31.90
CA LEU A 19 -16.97 -28.90 -33.26
C LEU A 19 -17.87 -28.22 -34.30
N GLU A 20 -19.02 -27.69 -33.87
CA GLU A 20 -19.91 -26.94 -34.72
C GLU A 20 -19.41 -25.51 -34.91
N MET A 21 -19.53 -24.95 -36.12
CA MET A 21 -19.09 -23.57 -36.41
C MET A 21 -19.91 -22.55 -35.66
N SER A 22 -21.19 -22.82 -35.39
CA SER A 22 -22.06 -22.04 -34.50
C SER A 22 -21.58 -22.06 -33.04
N GLY A 23 -21.11 -23.20 -32.54
CA GLY A 23 -20.61 -23.36 -31.19
C GLY A 23 -19.31 -22.57 -30.93
N GLU A 24 -18.40 -22.53 -31.90
CA GLU A 24 -17.15 -21.76 -31.79
C GLU A 24 -17.42 -20.23 -31.76
N LEU A 25 -18.35 -19.77 -32.61
CA LEU A 25 -18.78 -18.38 -32.62
C LEU A 25 -19.45 -18.00 -31.28
N LEU A 26 -20.34 -18.85 -30.79
CA LEU A 26 -21.05 -18.61 -29.53
C LEU A 26 -20.11 -18.57 -28.31
N LEU A 27 -19.13 -19.49 -28.23
CA LEU A 27 -18.08 -19.47 -27.21
C LEU A 27 -17.26 -18.18 -27.27
N THR A 28 -16.93 -17.70 -28.45
CA THR A 28 -16.19 -16.44 -28.62
C THR A 28 -17.02 -15.25 -28.09
N ILE A 29 -18.31 -15.23 -28.40
CA ILE A 29 -19.22 -14.19 -27.91
C ILE A 29 -19.36 -14.26 -26.41
N LEU A 30 -19.62 -15.46 -25.84
CA LEU A 30 -19.76 -15.63 -24.38
C LEU A 30 -18.47 -15.25 -23.64
N SER A 31 -17.30 -15.63 -24.16
CA SER A 31 -16.02 -15.25 -23.59
C SER A 31 -15.81 -13.73 -23.61
N SER A 32 -16.21 -13.06 -24.70
CA SER A 32 -16.12 -11.62 -24.85
C SER A 32 -17.05 -10.91 -23.87
N VAL A 33 -18.28 -11.40 -23.68
CA VAL A 33 -19.25 -10.87 -22.72
C VAL A 33 -18.73 -11.03 -21.29
N ALA A 34 -18.24 -12.22 -20.92
CA ALA A 34 -17.68 -12.47 -19.59
C ALA A 34 -16.48 -11.57 -19.29
N GLN A 35 -15.62 -11.35 -20.28
CA GLN A 35 -14.50 -10.40 -20.13
C GLN A 35 -15.01 -8.98 -19.92
N GLN A 36 -16.00 -8.54 -20.68
CA GLN A 36 -16.58 -7.20 -20.56
C GLN A 36 -17.28 -6.97 -19.22
N GLU A 37 -17.98 -7.98 -18.69
CA GLU A 37 -18.55 -7.94 -17.34
C GLU A 37 -17.48 -7.77 -16.27
N SER A 38 -16.37 -8.50 -16.38
CA SER A 38 -15.23 -8.37 -15.47
C SER A 38 -14.60 -6.95 -15.50
N GLU A 39 -14.43 -6.38 -16.70
CA GLU A 39 -13.91 -5.02 -16.89
C GLU A 39 -14.87 -3.97 -16.33
N ASN A 40 -16.17 -4.11 -16.59
CA ASN A 40 -17.20 -3.22 -16.06
C ASN A 40 -17.23 -3.26 -14.52
N THR A 41 -17.23 -4.45 -13.94
CA THR A 41 -17.20 -4.64 -12.48
C THR A 41 -15.96 -3.99 -11.88
N SER A 42 -14.79 -4.19 -12.48
CA SER A 42 -13.56 -3.55 -12.06
C SER A 42 -13.64 -2.03 -12.11
N THR A 43 -14.23 -1.48 -13.16
CA THR A 43 -14.42 -0.03 -13.33
C THR A 43 -15.35 0.54 -12.24
N HIS A 44 -16.46 -0.14 -11.95
CA HIS A 44 -17.37 0.27 -10.88
C HIS A 44 -16.70 0.22 -9.49
N VAL A 45 -15.93 -0.84 -9.22
CA VAL A 45 -15.16 -0.94 -7.97
C VAL A 45 -14.14 0.20 -7.87
N LYS A 46 -13.38 0.48 -8.94
CA LYS A 46 -12.41 1.60 -8.97
C LYS A 46 -13.09 2.94 -8.70
N LEU A 47 -14.25 3.20 -9.32
CA LEU A 47 -15.03 4.42 -9.11
C LEU A 47 -15.50 4.53 -7.65
N GLY A 48 -16.04 3.46 -7.08
CA GLY A 48 -16.45 3.43 -5.67
C GLY A 48 -15.29 3.69 -4.71
N LEU A 49 -14.12 3.09 -4.98
CA LEU A 49 -12.91 3.34 -4.20
C LEU A 49 -12.39 4.78 -4.36
N LYS A 50 -12.50 5.37 -5.56
CA LYS A 50 -12.16 6.76 -5.81
C LYS A 50 -13.02 7.69 -4.95
N MET A 51 -14.35 7.54 -5.00
CA MET A 51 -15.29 8.31 -4.21
C MET A 51 -15.02 8.21 -2.69
N LYS A 52 -14.68 7.03 -2.20
CA LYS A 52 -14.30 6.83 -0.80
C LYS A 52 -13.02 7.59 -0.44
N LYS A 53 -12.00 7.55 -1.29
CA LYS A 53 -10.75 8.32 -1.10
C LYS A 53 -11.00 9.83 -1.07
N GLU A 54 -11.88 10.33 -1.94
CA GLU A 54 -12.27 11.75 -2.00
C GLU A 54 -12.99 12.19 -0.73
N ARG A 55 -13.79 11.31 -0.09
CA ARG A 55 -14.42 11.58 1.21
C ARG A 55 -13.49 11.41 2.42
N GLY A 56 -12.25 11.00 2.20
CA GLY A 56 -11.28 10.80 3.27
C GLY A 56 -11.36 9.44 3.97
N GLU A 57 -12.19 8.52 3.52
CA GLU A 57 -12.29 7.19 4.12
C GLU A 57 -10.97 6.41 3.93
N LEU A 58 -10.48 5.80 5.00
CA LEU A 58 -9.27 4.97 4.95
C LEU A 58 -9.55 3.66 4.21
N ILE A 59 -8.89 3.45 3.06
CA ILE A 59 -9.08 2.26 2.26
C ILE A 59 -7.88 1.34 2.38
N GLY A 60 -8.15 0.07 2.71
CA GLY A 60 -7.11 -0.96 2.81
C GLY A 60 -6.07 -0.66 3.88
N PHE A 61 -6.49 0.00 4.96
CA PHE A 61 -5.62 0.29 6.09
C PHE A 61 -5.38 -0.98 6.90
N GLY A 62 -4.14 -1.47 6.89
CA GLY A 62 -3.71 -2.69 7.58
C GLY A 62 -3.08 -2.46 8.96
N GLY A 63 -3.32 -1.29 9.57
CA GLY A 63 -2.71 -0.92 10.85
C GLY A 63 -1.45 -0.05 10.70
N CYS A 64 -1.16 0.72 11.73
CA CYS A 64 0.03 1.56 11.88
C CYS A 64 0.46 1.51 13.34
N LEU A 65 1.74 1.32 13.62
CA LEU A 65 2.26 1.37 15.00
C LEU A 65 1.85 2.68 15.66
N GLY A 66 1.35 2.62 16.89
CA GLY A 66 0.89 3.80 17.62
C GLY A 66 -0.57 4.19 17.37
N TYR A 67 -1.26 3.52 16.44
CA TYR A 67 -2.68 3.75 16.19
C TYR A 67 -3.50 2.47 16.19
N THR A 68 -4.64 2.53 16.85
CA THR A 68 -5.71 1.53 16.73
C THR A 68 -6.72 2.01 15.70
N TYR A 69 -7.05 1.16 14.73
CA TYR A 69 -8.04 1.45 13.70
C TYR A 69 -9.38 0.82 14.05
N ASN A 70 -10.44 1.62 14.03
CA ASN A 70 -11.81 1.15 14.13
C ASN A 70 -12.45 1.12 12.73
N PRO A 71 -12.78 -0.07 12.19
CA PRO A 71 -13.37 -0.19 10.86
C PRO A 71 -14.84 0.25 10.79
N GLU A 72 -15.57 0.31 11.92
CA GLU A 72 -16.99 0.67 11.92
C GLU A 72 -17.22 2.15 11.64
N ASP A 73 -16.41 3.01 12.23
CA ASP A 73 -16.47 4.46 12.08
C ASP A 73 -15.30 5.03 11.26
N ASN A 74 -14.40 4.15 10.79
CA ASN A 74 -13.23 4.51 9.98
C ASN A 74 -12.26 5.48 10.68
N THR A 75 -12.17 5.41 12.02
CA THR A 75 -11.34 6.31 12.83
C THR A 75 -10.02 5.67 13.26
N LEU A 76 -9.03 6.53 13.53
CA LEU A 76 -7.75 6.19 14.13
C LEU A 76 -7.66 6.82 15.52
N THR A 77 -7.42 5.99 16.53
CA THR A 77 -7.17 6.44 17.90
C THR A 77 -5.73 6.11 18.30
N ILE A 78 -5.12 6.97 19.12
CA ILE A 78 -3.75 6.75 19.60
C ILE A 78 -3.73 5.58 20.58
N ASN A 79 -2.81 4.64 20.36
CA ASN A 79 -2.41 3.64 21.32
C ASN A 79 -1.14 4.14 22.03
N GLU A 80 -1.27 4.66 23.25
CA GLU A 80 -0.16 5.31 23.94
C GLU A 80 1.07 4.43 24.13
N GLN A 81 0.90 3.14 24.41
CA GLN A 81 2.02 2.22 24.59
C GLN A 81 2.87 2.08 23.31
N GLU A 82 2.20 2.05 22.16
CA GLU A 82 2.88 2.00 20.87
C GLU A 82 3.35 3.39 20.39
N ALA A 83 2.61 4.45 20.75
CA ALA A 83 2.96 5.82 20.43
C ALA A 83 4.27 6.26 21.08
N GLU A 84 4.54 5.80 22.32
CA GLU A 84 5.83 6.02 22.98
C GLU A 84 7.01 5.46 22.18
N ILE A 85 6.84 4.30 21.55
CA ILE A 85 7.88 3.71 20.69
C ILE A 85 8.12 4.60 19.45
N VAL A 86 7.05 5.15 18.88
CA VAL A 86 7.14 6.07 17.74
C VAL A 86 7.88 7.34 18.15
N ARG A 87 7.49 7.97 19.26
CA ARG A 87 8.16 9.18 19.79
C ARG A 87 9.64 8.92 20.06
N LEU A 88 9.98 7.79 20.67
CA LEU A 88 11.38 7.38 20.92
C LEU A 88 12.18 7.26 19.61
N ILE A 89 11.59 6.71 18.54
CA ILE A 89 12.26 6.59 17.24
C ILE A 89 12.56 7.98 16.66
N TYR A 90 11.62 8.92 16.73
CA TYR A 90 11.81 10.29 16.24
C TYR A 90 12.84 11.04 17.07
N GLU A 91 12.79 10.96 18.40
CA GLU A 91 13.75 11.56 19.34
C GLU A 91 15.18 11.08 19.04
N LYS A 92 15.38 9.76 18.97
CA LYS A 92 16.71 9.18 18.66
C LYS A 92 17.22 9.61 17.28
N TYR A 93 16.32 9.78 16.32
CA TYR A 93 16.73 10.23 14.99
C TYR A 93 17.17 11.70 14.99
N LEU A 94 16.49 12.56 15.77
CA LEU A 94 16.87 13.96 15.99
C LEU A 94 18.19 14.11 16.79
N GLU A 95 18.46 13.21 17.74
CA GLU A 95 19.74 13.11 18.44
C GLU A 95 20.91 12.74 17.49
N GLY A 96 20.64 12.42 16.24
CA GLY A 96 21.66 12.11 15.23
C GLY A 96 21.86 10.64 14.93
N PHE A 97 21.21 9.72 15.64
CA PHE A 97 21.32 8.29 15.36
C PHE A 97 20.77 7.92 13.97
N GLY A 98 21.44 7.01 13.29
CA GLY A 98 20.94 6.46 12.02
C GLY A 98 19.85 5.41 12.25
N ALA A 99 18.99 5.17 11.24
CA ALA A 99 17.92 4.19 11.32
C ALA A 99 18.41 2.77 11.67
N GLU A 100 19.59 2.38 11.23
CA GLU A 100 20.21 1.11 11.58
C GLU A 100 20.58 1.05 13.07
N SER A 101 21.20 2.11 13.62
CA SER A 101 21.55 2.18 15.04
C SER A 101 20.28 2.13 15.91
N ILE A 102 19.22 2.87 15.53
CA ILE A 102 17.93 2.86 16.22
C ILE A 102 17.31 1.45 16.21
N SER A 103 17.34 0.75 15.07
CA SER A 103 16.80 -0.61 14.97
C SER A 103 17.53 -1.59 15.90
N ARG A 104 18.86 -1.47 16.03
CA ARG A 104 19.65 -2.28 16.98
C ARG A 104 19.30 -1.96 18.44
N GLN A 105 19.13 -0.69 18.77
CA GLN A 105 18.76 -0.26 20.13
C GLN A 105 17.39 -0.80 20.52
N LEU A 106 16.36 -0.66 19.65
CA LEU A 106 15.02 -1.20 19.88
C LEU A 106 15.02 -2.72 20.08
N THR A 107 15.83 -3.42 19.27
CA THR A 107 16.02 -4.88 19.39
C THR A 107 16.65 -5.23 20.74
N LYS A 108 17.68 -4.49 21.16
CA LYS A 108 18.37 -4.71 22.45
C LYS A 108 17.46 -4.44 23.64
N LEU A 109 16.56 -3.47 23.54
CA LEU A 109 15.55 -3.16 24.55
C LEU A 109 14.42 -4.20 24.61
N GLY A 110 14.41 -5.19 23.72
CA GLY A 110 13.36 -6.22 23.68
C GLY A 110 12.01 -5.72 23.18
N ILE A 111 11.95 -4.54 22.59
CA ILE A 111 10.71 -3.96 22.04
C ILE A 111 10.31 -4.74 20.79
N LYS A 112 9.06 -5.24 20.76
CA LYS A 112 8.55 -5.97 19.59
C LYS A 112 8.23 -5.02 18.44
N THR A 113 8.44 -5.49 17.21
CA THR A 113 8.04 -4.76 16.00
C THR A 113 6.51 -4.72 15.85
N PRO A 114 5.94 -3.84 14.98
CA PRO A 114 4.50 -3.81 14.69
C PRO A 114 3.91 -5.17 14.25
N LYS A 115 4.74 -6.08 13.76
CA LYS A 115 4.37 -7.45 13.36
C LYS A 115 4.71 -8.50 14.44
N GLY A 116 4.99 -8.10 15.67
CA GLY A 116 5.33 -8.98 16.78
C GLY A 116 6.72 -9.63 16.72
N LYS A 117 7.58 -9.26 15.78
CA LYS A 117 8.94 -9.82 15.67
C LYS A 117 9.88 -9.20 16.72
N ALA A 118 10.82 -9.99 17.22
CA ALA A 118 11.81 -9.53 18.20
C ALA A 118 12.92 -8.63 17.59
N VAL A 119 13.20 -8.78 16.30
CA VAL A 119 14.31 -8.07 15.62
C VAL A 119 13.76 -6.96 14.74
N TRP A 120 14.24 -5.74 15.00
CA TRP A 120 13.97 -4.57 14.18
C TRP A 120 14.90 -4.49 12.97
N CYS A 121 14.36 -4.07 11.83
CA CYS A 121 15.14 -3.79 10.63
C CYS A 121 15.21 -2.28 10.38
N GLU A 122 16.32 -1.81 9.83
CA GLU A 122 16.51 -0.42 9.41
C GLU A 122 15.36 0.06 8.51
N THR A 123 14.91 -0.79 7.58
CA THR A 123 13.81 -0.47 6.66
C THR A 123 12.50 -0.19 7.36
N THR A 124 12.23 -0.85 8.51
CA THR A 124 11.02 -0.61 9.32
C THR A 124 11.11 0.76 9.98
N VAL A 125 12.24 1.10 10.59
CA VAL A 125 12.48 2.42 11.20
C VAL A 125 12.35 3.52 10.15
N ARG A 126 12.96 3.35 8.96
CA ARG A 126 12.84 4.32 7.86
C ARG A 126 11.40 4.51 7.37
N LYS A 127 10.61 3.43 7.35
CA LYS A 127 9.19 3.53 6.99
C LYS A 127 8.39 4.30 8.04
N ILE A 128 8.68 4.10 9.33
CA ILE A 128 8.05 4.86 10.42
C ILE A 128 8.40 6.34 10.28
N LEU A 129 9.66 6.69 10.15
CA LEU A 129 10.12 8.09 10.01
C LEU A 129 9.53 8.83 8.79
N LYS A 130 9.13 8.11 7.73
CA LYS A 130 8.55 8.68 6.49
C LYS A 130 7.03 8.69 6.44
N ASN A 131 6.37 8.10 7.43
CA ASN A 131 4.93 7.92 7.37
C ASN A 131 4.21 9.18 7.83
N GLU A 132 3.56 9.85 6.91
CA GLU A 132 2.78 11.08 7.14
C GLU A 132 1.65 10.92 8.16
N LYS A 133 1.23 9.68 8.42
CA LYS A 133 0.18 9.42 9.42
C LYS A 133 0.58 9.86 10.83
N TYR A 134 1.87 9.85 11.14
CA TYR A 134 2.32 10.26 12.47
C TYR A 134 2.13 11.76 12.76
N LYS A 135 2.04 12.60 11.72
CA LYS A 135 1.68 14.00 11.87
C LYS A 135 0.19 14.29 11.71
N GLY A 136 -0.66 13.23 11.67
CA GLY A 136 -2.11 13.35 11.55
C GLY A 136 -2.65 13.37 10.12
N ASP A 137 -1.81 13.25 9.11
CA ASP A 137 -2.19 13.30 7.71
C ASP A 137 -2.36 11.91 7.09
N VAL A 138 -3.10 11.85 6.00
CA VAL A 138 -3.29 10.61 5.23
C VAL A 138 -3.02 10.84 3.76
N LEU A 139 -2.13 10.02 3.17
CA LEU A 139 -1.91 9.97 1.73
C LEU A 139 -2.40 8.63 1.18
N GLN A 140 -3.43 8.67 0.36
CA GLN A 140 -3.99 7.52 -0.35
C GLN A 140 -3.61 7.53 -1.84
N GLY A 141 -3.76 6.37 -2.52
CA GLY A 141 -3.37 6.27 -3.93
C GLY A 141 -1.86 6.11 -4.14
N LYS A 142 -1.08 5.68 -3.13
CA LYS A 142 0.36 5.38 -3.27
C LYS A 142 0.66 4.24 -4.22
N THR A 143 -0.31 3.34 -4.42
CA THR A 143 -0.22 2.19 -5.33
C THR A 143 -1.53 2.00 -6.06
N PHE A 144 -1.47 1.47 -7.28
CA PHE A 144 -2.65 1.11 -8.07
C PHE A 144 -2.53 -0.30 -8.64
N THR A 145 -3.65 -0.89 -9.04
CA THR A 145 -3.71 -2.20 -9.67
C THR A 145 -3.84 -2.01 -11.18
N ILE A 146 -2.87 -2.56 -11.94
CA ILE A 146 -2.82 -2.41 -13.40
C ILE A 146 -3.93 -3.22 -14.05
N ASP A 147 -4.03 -4.47 -13.65
CA ASP A 147 -4.88 -5.45 -14.31
C ASP A 147 -5.78 -6.14 -13.27
N PRO A 148 -7.11 -6.14 -13.52
CA PRO A 148 -8.08 -6.78 -12.62
C PRO A 148 -7.88 -8.28 -12.47
N ILE A 149 -7.32 -8.93 -13.49
CA ILE A 149 -7.17 -10.40 -13.53
C ILE A 149 -5.94 -10.84 -12.74
N SER A 150 -4.79 -10.22 -12.99
CA SER A 150 -3.53 -10.56 -12.31
C SER A 150 -3.38 -9.94 -10.92
N HIS A 151 -4.22 -8.96 -10.56
CA HIS A 151 -4.13 -8.16 -9.34
C HIS A 151 -2.76 -7.53 -9.07
N LYS A 152 -1.94 -7.36 -10.12
CA LYS A 152 -0.60 -6.80 -10.01
C LYS A 152 -0.65 -5.34 -9.60
N ARG A 153 -0.03 -5.03 -8.45
CA ARG A 153 0.05 -3.66 -7.90
C ARG A 153 1.39 -3.02 -8.24
N LEU A 154 1.33 -1.76 -8.68
CA LEU A 154 2.50 -0.91 -8.87
C LEU A 154 2.46 0.31 -7.94
N SER A 155 3.65 0.88 -7.71
CA SER A 155 3.76 2.19 -7.07
C SER A 155 3.25 3.27 -8.02
N ASN A 156 2.39 4.14 -7.53
CA ASN A 156 1.87 5.27 -8.30
C ASN A 156 2.94 6.37 -8.38
N MET A 157 3.52 6.55 -9.56
CA MET A 157 4.51 7.60 -9.82
C MET A 157 3.87 8.86 -10.45
N GLY A 158 2.55 8.85 -10.65
CA GLY A 158 1.76 9.93 -11.27
C GLY A 158 0.72 9.41 -12.26
N GLU A 159 0.57 8.08 -12.39
CA GLU A 159 -0.37 7.45 -13.32
C GLU A 159 -1.83 7.57 -12.85
N GLU A 160 -2.05 7.56 -11.53
CA GLU A 160 -3.37 7.75 -10.92
C GLU A 160 -3.35 8.88 -9.88
N ASP A 161 -4.54 9.43 -9.57
CA ASP A 161 -4.70 10.49 -8.58
C ASP A 161 -4.26 10.01 -7.19
N LYS A 162 -3.55 10.90 -6.48
CA LYS A 162 -3.24 10.75 -5.05
C LYS A 162 -4.11 11.71 -4.24
N TYR A 163 -4.62 11.21 -3.13
CA TYR A 163 -5.49 11.95 -2.24
C TYR A 163 -4.76 12.22 -0.94
N TYR A 164 -4.48 13.50 -0.69
CA TYR A 164 -3.85 13.95 0.55
C TYR A 164 -4.88 14.66 1.42
N ILE A 165 -5.00 14.20 2.67
CA ILE A 165 -5.94 14.71 3.64
C ILE A 165 -5.13 15.16 4.85
N SER A 166 -5.15 16.43 5.16
CA SER A 166 -4.50 17.01 6.33
C SER A 166 -5.39 16.90 7.56
N ASN A 167 -4.78 16.75 8.73
CA ASN A 167 -5.49 16.72 10.02
C ASN A 167 -6.65 15.71 10.06
N HIS A 168 -6.45 14.53 9.48
CA HIS A 168 -7.43 13.47 9.45
C HIS A 168 -7.66 12.85 10.83
N HIS A 169 -6.63 12.77 11.64
CA HIS A 169 -6.64 12.15 12.98
C HIS A 169 -5.64 12.83 13.90
N GLU A 170 -5.70 12.53 15.19
CA GLU A 170 -4.79 13.06 16.19
C GLU A 170 -3.35 12.65 15.90
N ALA A 171 -2.43 13.62 15.92
CA ALA A 171 -1.02 13.42 15.62
C ALA A 171 -0.25 12.84 16.81
N ILE A 172 0.62 11.85 16.61
CA ILE A 172 1.57 11.37 17.62
C ILE A 172 2.81 12.26 17.64
N ILE A 173 3.20 12.78 16.49
CA ILE A 173 4.37 13.65 16.29
C ILE A 173 3.87 14.98 15.71
N ASP A 174 4.32 16.09 16.29
CA ASP A 174 4.00 17.41 15.76
C ASP A 174 4.62 17.63 14.37
N GLU A 175 3.99 18.50 13.58
CA GLU A 175 4.39 18.76 12.20
C GLU A 175 5.83 19.27 12.10
N GLU A 176 6.25 20.15 13.03
CA GLU A 176 7.61 20.72 13.04
C GLU A 176 8.67 19.63 13.22
N THR A 177 8.47 18.73 14.17
CA THR A 177 9.34 17.57 14.42
C THR A 177 9.37 16.62 13.21
N PHE A 178 8.20 16.35 12.61
CA PHE A 178 8.13 15.51 11.41
C PHE A 178 8.93 16.12 10.26
N GLU A 179 8.76 17.41 9.98
CA GLU A 179 9.45 18.08 8.88
C GLU A 179 10.97 18.19 9.09
N LYS A 180 11.41 18.48 10.31
CA LYS A 180 12.84 18.43 10.66
C LYS A 180 13.44 17.06 10.34
N VAL A 181 12.76 15.98 10.70
CA VAL A 181 13.19 14.62 10.39
C VAL A 181 13.26 14.38 8.88
N GLN A 182 12.26 14.84 8.10
CA GLN A 182 12.28 14.73 6.63
C GLN A 182 13.47 15.48 6.01
N GLN A 183 13.77 16.66 6.53
CA GLN A 183 14.92 17.44 6.07
C GLN A 183 16.24 16.72 6.32
N ILE A 184 16.48 16.24 7.55
CA ILE A 184 17.68 15.45 7.91
C ILE A 184 17.77 14.20 7.01
N MET A 185 16.65 13.54 6.70
CA MET A 185 16.65 12.38 5.81
C MET A 185 17.06 12.74 4.39
N LYS A 186 16.62 13.89 3.86
CA LYS A 186 17.01 14.38 2.52
C LYS A 186 18.51 14.68 2.47
N GLU A 187 19.05 15.38 3.47
CA GLU A 187 20.47 15.74 3.57
C GLU A 187 21.36 14.48 3.61
N ARG A 188 21.01 13.51 4.46
CA ARG A 188 21.74 12.23 4.56
C ARG A 188 21.69 11.40 3.27
N ASN A 189 20.60 11.45 2.52
CA ASN A 189 20.48 10.76 1.24
C ASN A 189 21.26 11.50 0.13
N GLY A 190 21.26 12.83 0.12
CA GLY A 190 22.02 13.66 -0.82
C GLY A 190 23.53 13.44 -0.69
N GLY A 191 24.05 13.38 0.53
CA GLY A 191 25.45 13.09 0.80
C GLY A 191 25.91 11.70 0.32
N ARG A 192 25.07 10.68 0.43
CA ARG A 192 25.34 9.32 -0.10
C ARG A 192 25.36 9.26 -1.64
N SER A 193 24.54 10.06 -2.30
CA SER A 193 24.51 10.13 -3.77
C SER A 193 25.74 10.86 -4.33
N ALA A 194 26.23 11.90 -3.65
CA ALA A 194 27.44 12.61 -4.03
C ALA A 194 28.70 11.73 -3.88
N SER A 195 28.81 10.97 -2.79
CA SER A 195 29.93 10.06 -2.53
C SER A 195 30.04 8.90 -3.54
N ARG A 196 28.91 8.46 -4.14
CA ARG A 196 28.91 7.42 -5.20
C ARG A 196 29.35 7.93 -6.57
N LYS A 197 29.24 9.24 -6.84
CA LYS A 197 29.68 9.83 -8.12
C LYS A 197 31.18 10.15 -8.19
N VAL A 198 31.88 10.15 -7.07
CA VAL A 198 33.33 10.46 -6.99
C VAL A 198 34.21 9.20 -7.08
N GLY A 199 33.61 8.01 -7.10
CA GLY A 199 34.30 6.71 -7.10
C GLY A 199 34.21 5.92 -8.44
N ASN A 200 34.11 6.62 -9.59
CA ASN A 200 34.22 5.99 -10.93
C ASN A 200 35.25 6.71 -11.76
#